data_3b1624bc123aaf94ba265e70e5206c75
#
_entry.id   3b1624bc123aaf94ba265e70e5206c75
#
_cell.length_a   1.000
_cell.length_b   1.000
_cell.length_c   1.000
_cell.angle_alpha   90.00
_cell.angle_beta   90.00
_cell.angle_gamma   90.00
#
_symmetry.space_group_name_H-M   'P 1'
#
loop_
_entity.id
_entity.type
_entity.pdbx_description
1 polymer ?
#
loop_
_entity_poly.entity_id
_entity_poly.type
_entity_poly.pdbx_seq_one_letter_code
_entity_poly.pdbx_strand_id
1 'polypeptide(L)' 'MQLAELKPGLALVGLEPDLVCTVVAVNVISAGAVQVFYKLPEGALKERLLGAADEATIAPATTEPPWAVPAE' A
#
# COMPACT_ATOMS: atom_id res chain seq x y z
N MET A 1 -0.88 -8.52 -3.98
CA MET A 1 -0.34 -7.32 -4.64
C MET A 1 1.17 -7.43 -4.75
N GLN A 2 1.71 -7.13 -5.89
CA GLN A 2 3.15 -7.24 -6.09
C GLN A 2 3.87 -6.00 -5.57
N LEU A 3 5.07 -6.20 -5.05
CA LEU A 3 5.84 -5.09 -4.52
C LEU A 3 6.14 -4.03 -5.58
N ALA A 4 6.28 -4.47 -6.82
CA ALA A 4 6.57 -3.53 -7.92
C ALA A 4 5.41 -2.58 -8.20
N GLU A 5 4.22 -2.88 -7.71
CA GLU A 5 3.05 -2.02 -7.91
C GLU A 5 2.94 -0.93 -6.87
N LEU A 6 3.80 -0.97 -5.85
CA LEU A 6 3.76 0.04 -4.80
C LEU A 6 4.24 1.37 -5.33
N LYS A 7 3.52 2.43 -5.02
CA LYS A 7 3.87 3.77 -5.43
C LYS A 7 3.25 4.77 -4.47
N PRO A 8 3.82 5.98 -4.39
CA PRO A 8 3.24 7.02 -3.53
C PRO A 8 1.82 7.35 -3.94
N GLY A 9 0.97 7.57 -2.95
CA GLY A 9 -0.42 7.89 -3.18
C GLY A 9 -1.34 6.70 -3.24
N LEU A 10 -0.80 5.50 -3.21
CA LEU A 10 -1.59 4.28 -3.26
C LEU A 10 -2.13 3.96 -1.87
N ALA A 11 -3.41 3.58 -1.80
CA ALA A 11 -4.00 3.14 -0.55
C ALA A 11 -3.88 1.63 -0.46
N LEU A 12 -3.48 1.14 0.70
CA LEU A 12 -3.25 -0.29 0.93
C LEU A 12 -3.97 -0.76 2.18
N VAL A 13 -4.37 -2.03 2.15
CA VAL A 13 -4.82 -2.76 3.33
C VAL A 13 -3.82 -3.88 3.59
N GLY A 14 -3.74 -4.31 4.85
CA GLY A 14 -2.86 -5.39 5.22
C GLY A 14 -1.58 -4.95 5.89
N LEU A 15 -1.24 -3.67 5.81
CA LEU A 15 -0.09 -3.13 6.54
C LEU A 15 -0.41 -3.03 8.02
N GLU A 16 -1.59 -2.55 8.34
CA GLU A 16 -2.07 -2.47 9.71
C GLU A 16 -3.42 -3.15 9.78
N PRO A 17 -3.71 -3.89 10.85
CA PRO A 17 -5.00 -4.59 10.95
C PRO A 17 -6.15 -3.59 10.93
N ASP A 18 -7.13 -3.88 10.10
CA ASP A 18 -8.38 -3.10 10.05
C ASP A 18 -8.19 -1.63 9.69
N LEU A 19 -7.05 -1.28 9.10
CA LEU A 19 -6.79 0.10 8.71
C LEU A 19 -6.35 0.17 7.27
N VAL A 20 -6.77 1.24 6.62
CA VAL A 20 -6.33 1.56 5.27
C VAL A 20 -5.20 2.58 5.39
N CYS A 21 -4.05 2.23 4.82
CA CYS A 21 -2.88 3.09 4.90
C CYS A 21 -2.60 3.68 3.53
N THR A 22 -2.12 4.91 3.51
CA THR A 22 -1.77 5.59 2.27
C THR A 22 -0.26 5.61 2.13
N VAL A 23 0.23 5.09 1.02
CA VAL A 23 1.67 5.07 0.75
C VAL A 23 2.15 6.49 0.48
N VAL A 24 3.17 6.90 1.22
CA VAL A 24 3.77 8.21 1.06
C VAL A 24 5.01 8.13 0.20
N ALA A 25 5.81 7.10 0.42
CA ALA A 25 7.04 6.92 -0.32
C ALA A 25 7.40 5.44 -0.36
N VAL A 26 8.14 5.06 -1.37
CA VAL A 26 8.60 3.68 -1.54
C VAL A 26 10.08 3.71 -1.83
N ASN A 27 10.85 2.89 -1.12
CA ASN A 27 12.28 2.79 -1.31
C ASN A 27 12.62 1.33 -1.59
N VAL A 28 13.07 1.05 -2.80
CA VAL A 28 13.45 -0.31 -3.18
C VAL A 28 14.81 -0.63 -2.58
N ILE A 29 14.83 -1.61 -1.69
CA ILE A 29 16.07 -2.04 -1.04
C ILE A 29 16.77 -3.08 -1.88
N SER A 30 16.01 -4.06 -2.36
CA SER A 30 16.54 -5.13 -3.19
C SER A 30 15.41 -5.71 -4.02
N ALA A 31 15.72 -6.71 -4.83
CA ALA A 31 14.72 -7.31 -5.70
C ALA A 31 13.55 -7.91 -4.94
N GLY A 32 13.78 -8.34 -3.72
CA GLY A 32 12.72 -8.94 -2.93
C GLY A 32 12.38 -8.18 -1.66
N ALA A 33 12.81 -6.92 -1.54
CA ALA A 33 12.57 -6.16 -0.33
C ALA A 33 12.36 -4.69 -0.68
N VAL A 34 11.29 -4.12 -0.14
CA VAL A 34 10.92 -2.74 -0.39
C VAL A 34 10.54 -2.10 0.94
N GLN A 35 11.07 -0.93 1.18
CA GLN A 35 10.71 -0.15 2.35
C GLN A 35 9.61 0.82 1.98
N VAL A 36 8.51 0.75 2.69
CA VAL A 36 7.33 1.57 2.41
C VAL A 36 7.12 2.53 3.56
N PHE A 37 6.98 3.79 3.23
CA PHE A 37 6.58 4.82 4.18
C PHE A 37 5.11 5.08 3.93
N TYR A 38 4.31 4.96 4.98
CA TYR A 38 2.86 5.08 4.81
C TYR A 38 2.26 5.88 5.95
N LYS A 39 1.09 6.42 5.68
CA LYS A 39 0.37 7.25 6.62
C LYS A 39 -0.90 6.53 7.05
N LEU A 40 -1.13 6.51 8.34
CA LEU A 40 -2.35 5.93 8.91
C LEU A 40 -3.50 6.90 8.79
N PRO A 41 -4.74 6.41 8.84
CA PRO A 41 -5.92 7.29 8.79
C PRO A 41 -5.93 8.34 9.90
N GLU A 42 -5.30 8.03 11.02
CA GLU A 42 -5.22 8.98 12.14
C GLU A 42 -4.17 10.06 11.90
N GLY A 43 -3.34 9.92 10.87
CA GLY A 43 -2.33 10.91 10.57
C GLY A 43 -0.92 10.53 10.94
N ALA A 44 -0.74 9.40 11.60
CA ALA A 44 0.59 8.95 12.00
C ALA A 44 1.35 8.40 10.80
N LEU A 45 2.64 8.72 10.71
CA LEU A 45 3.51 8.18 9.68
C LEU A 45 4.29 7.01 10.24
N LYS A 46 4.38 5.97 9.46
CA LYS A 46 5.13 4.77 9.83
C LYS A 46 5.89 4.24 8.63
N GLU A 47 6.81 3.34 8.89
CA GLU A 47 7.56 2.70 7.83
C GLU A 47 7.58 1.20 8.07
N ARG A 48 7.72 0.45 7.00
CA ARG A 48 7.74 -0.99 7.10
C ARG A 48 8.54 -1.57 5.96
N LEU A 49 9.31 -2.61 6.26
CA LEU A 49 10.03 -3.34 5.24
C LEU A 49 9.18 -4.51 4.77
N LEU A 50 8.88 -4.54 3.49
CA LEU A 50 8.06 -5.58 2.91
C LEU A 50 8.92 -6.50 2.07
N GLY A 51 8.69 -7.79 2.22
CA GLY A 51 9.36 -8.79 1.41
C GLY A 51 8.38 -9.49 0.48
N ALA A 52 8.89 -10.46 -0.28
CA ALA A 52 8.04 -11.19 -1.21
C ALA A 52 6.89 -11.89 -0.49
N ALA A 53 7.11 -12.34 0.75
CA ALA A 53 6.06 -13.00 1.50
C ALA A 53 4.93 -12.06 1.86
N ASP A 54 5.20 -10.77 1.91
CA ASP A 54 4.18 -9.78 2.27
C ASP A 54 3.25 -9.46 1.10
N GLU A 55 3.63 -9.87 -0.10
CA GLU A 55 2.77 -9.62 -1.27
C GLU A 55 1.41 -10.27 -1.13
N ALA A 56 1.34 -11.37 -0.43
CA ALA A 56 0.08 -12.06 -0.21
C ALA A 56 -0.73 -11.42 0.91
N THR A 57 -0.09 -10.62 1.75
CA THR A 57 -0.74 -10.01 2.90
C THR A 57 -1.34 -8.66 2.57
N ILE A 58 -0.69 -7.91 1.68
CA ILE A 58 -1.15 -6.57 1.33
C ILE A 58 -2.01 -6.61 0.08
N ALA A 59 -2.91 -5.66 -0.02
CA ALA A 59 -3.78 -5.54 -1.17
C ALA A 59 -4.13 -4.06 -1.36
N PRO A 60 -4.39 -3.64 -2.61
CA PRO A 60 -4.81 -2.27 -2.84
C PRO A 60 -6.20 -2.05 -2.24
N ALA A 61 -6.34 -0.94 -1.55
CA ALA A 61 -7.63 -0.54 -0.99
C ALA A 61 -8.34 0.29 -2.03
N THR A 62 -9.07 -0.36 -2.91
CA THR A 62 -9.83 0.35 -3.91
C THR A 62 -11.21 0.65 -3.35
N THR A 63 -11.46 1.91 -3.10
CA THR A 63 -12.77 2.34 -2.65
C THR A 63 -13.44 3.07 -3.79
N GLU A 64 -13.55 2.42 -4.91
CA GLU A 64 -14.25 3.03 -6.02
C GLU A 64 -15.74 2.99 -5.74
N PRO A 65 -16.40 4.15 -5.73
CA PRO A 65 -17.84 4.15 -5.57
C PRO A 65 -18.51 3.43 -6.75
N PRO A 66 -19.64 2.80 -6.53
CA PRO A 66 -20.30 2.06 -7.61
C PRO A 66 -20.63 2.92 -8.82
N TRP A 67 -20.82 4.21 -8.62
CA TRP A 67 -21.13 5.11 -9.72
C TRP A 67 -19.89 5.63 -10.43
N ALA A 68 -18.72 5.38 -9.89
CA ALA A 68 -17.48 5.80 -10.54
C ALA A 68 -17.09 4.76 -11.57
N VAL A 69 -17.91 4.63 -12.56
CA VAL A 69 -17.66 3.68 -13.62
C VAL A 69 -16.49 4.19 -14.43
N PRO A 70 -15.52 3.34 -14.72
CA PRO A 70 -14.47 3.76 -15.64
C PRO A 70 -15.15 4.17 -16.93
N ALA A 71 -14.85 5.34 -17.33
CA ALA A 71 -15.43 5.83 -18.54
C ALA A 71 -14.88 4.99 -19.67
N GLU A 72 -15.62 4.10 -20.10
CA GLU A 72 -15.14 3.35 -21.19
C GLU A 72 -15.72 3.82 -22.41
#